data_2696e90e7dc055acc796e227b9feaa09
#
_entry.id   2696e90e7dc055acc796e227b9feaa09
#
_cell.length_a   1.000
_cell.length_b   1.000
_cell.length_c   1.000
_cell.angle_alpha   90.00
_cell.angle_beta   90.00
_cell.angle_gamma   90.00
#
_symmetry.space_group_name_H-M   'P 1'
#
loop_
_entity.id
_entity.type
_entity.pdbx_description
1 polymer ?
#
loop_
_entity_poly.entity_id
_entity_poly.type
_entity_poly.pdbx_seq_one_letter_code
_entity_poly.pdbx_strand_id
1 'polypeptide(L)'
;ARMTDVGRLGALLDRAQANAQGLEDWQLANLREMRRQRDHAIATPVMLISRIAKATARAESHWAEARRENNFALFAPHLEELLRLVTDKAALLGQALNLPPYDALVDEFSPGITTGDIDAIFKSLSRRLPAMVREAITIQARHEVPALTGKFTSRAQRALVVEIMKA
;
A
#
# COMPACT_ATOMS: atom_id res chain seq x y z
N ALA A 1 -0.91 19.35 -10.75
CA ALA A 1 -0.45 20.09 -9.58
C ALA A 1 0.87 20.76 -9.90
N ARG A 2 1.00 22.02 -9.56
CA ARG A 2 1.91 23.00 -10.11
C ARG A 2 3.31 22.84 -9.50
N MET A 3 4.31 22.53 -10.31
CA MET A 3 5.73 22.44 -9.88
C MET A 3 6.25 23.74 -9.22
N THR A 4 5.63 24.88 -9.46
CA THR A 4 5.95 26.18 -8.83
C THR A 4 5.61 26.24 -7.33
N ASP A 5 4.73 25.41 -6.82
CA ASP A 5 4.32 25.43 -5.40
C ASP A 5 5.25 24.62 -4.49
N VAL A 6 6.02 23.67 -5.00
CA VAL A 6 6.83 22.75 -4.18
C VAL A 6 8.02 23.48 -3.52
N GLY A 7 8.67 24.39 -4.25
CA GLY A 7 9.75 25.22 -3.69
C GLY A 7 9.25 26.19 -2.63
N ARG A 8 8.11 26.83 -2.90
CA ARG A 8 7.46 27.73 -1.93
C ARG A 8 6.97 27.00 -0.69
N LEU A 9 6.41 25.80 -0.86
CA LEU A 9 5.99 24.96 0.27
C LEU A 9 7.21 24.58 1.14
N GLY A 10 8.35 24.22 0.52
CA GLY A 10 9.59 23.94 1.26
C GLY A 10 10.01 25.10 2.15
N ALA A 11 10.11 26.31 1.61
CA ALA A 11 10.48 27.50 2.39
C ALA A 11 9.48 27.80 3.52
N LEU A 12 8.18 27.57 3.32
CA LEU A 12 7.18 27.72 4.37
C LEU A 12 7.34 26.69 5.49
N LEU A 13 7.59 25.43 5.12
CA LEU A 13 7.86 24.36 6.10
C LEU A 13 9.12 24.62 6.91
N ASP A 14 10.18 25.15 6.27
CA ASP A 14 11.43 25.51 6.96
C ASP A 14 11.21 26.66 7.95
N ARG A 15 10.45 27.68 7.56
CA ARG A 15 10.05 28.76 8.45
C ARG A 15 9.19 28.31 9.62
N ALA A 16 8.23 27.42 9.37
CA ALA A 16 7.37 26.84 10.41
C ALA A 16 8.21 26.00 11.40
N GLN A 17 9.16 25.23 10.91
CA GLN A 17 10.08 24.44 11.74
C GLN A 17 10.99 25.33 12.60
N ALA A 18 11.50 26.43 12.04
CA ALA A 18 12.33 27.37 12.78
C ALA A 18 11.57 28.09 13.93
N ASN A 19 10.24 28.19 13.82
CA ASN A 19 9.35 28.80 14.82
C ASN A 19 8.53 27.75 15.59
N ALA A 20 9.02 26.52 15.71
CA ALA A 20 8.27 25.40 16.29
C ALA A 20 8.06 25.49 17.81
N GLN A 21 8.80 26.37 18.53
CA GLN A 21 8.77 26.46 20.00
C GLN A 21 7.40 26.82 20.62
N GLY A 22 6.45 27.34 19.81
CA GLY A 22 5.12 27.68 20.26
C GLY A 22 4.01 26.76 19.72
N LEU A 23 4.39 25.66 19.03
CA LEU A 23 3.45 24.76 18.44
C LEU A 23 3.06 23.63 19.40
N GLU A 24 1.78 23.26 19.38
CA GLU A 24 1.24 22.10 20.09
C GLU A 24 1.68 20.79 19.42
N ASP A 25 1.62 19.66 20.13
CA ASP A 25 2.07 18.34 19.64
C ASP A 25 1.41 17.93 18.32
N TRP A 26 0.12 18.19 18.16
CA TRP A 26 -0.59 17.89 16.92
C TRP A 26 -0.14 18.77 15.74
N GLN A 27 0.23 20.02 16.00
CA GLN A 27 0.76 20.92 14.97
C GLN A 27 2.16 20.49 14.53
N LEU A 28 2.99 20.06 15.48
CA LEU A 28 4.30 19.46 15.21
C LEU A 28 4.18 18.15 14.40
N ALA A 29 3.20 17.31 14.74
CA ALA A 29 2.91 16.10 13.99
C ALA A 29 2.47 16.42 12.55
N ASN A 30 1.61 17.40 12.38
CA ASN A 30 1.14 17.89 11.08
C ASN A 30 2.30 18.43 10.23
N LEU A 31 3.19 19.22 10.84
CA LEU A 31 4.36 19.77 10.16
C LEU A 31 5.30 18.66 9.66
N ARG A 32 5.52 17.61 10.48
CA ARG A 32 6.30 16.43 10.08
C ARG A 32 5.66 15.72 8.89
N GLU A 33 4.36 15.50 8.95
CA GLU A 33 3.62 14.81 7.88
C GLU A 33 3.59 15.62 6.57
N MET A 34 3.38 16.93 6.64
CA MET A 34 3.44 17.81 5.46
C MET A 34 4.83 17.77 4.81
N ARG A 35 5.91 17.74 5.61
CA ARG A 35 7.29 17.61 5.11
C ARG A 35 7.47 16.25 4.43
N ARG A 36 7.07 15.18 5.09
CA ARG A 36 7.15 13.81 4.54
C ARG A 36 6.43 13.72 3.19
N GLN A 37 5.18 14.18 3.12
CA GLN A 37 4.40 14.16 1.87
C GLN A 37 5.08 14.97 0.75
N ARG A 38 5.64 16.13 1.08
CA ARG A 38 6.42 16.93 0.13
C ARG A 38 7.63 16.16 -0.38
N ASP A 39 8.41 15.58 0.52
CA ASP A 39 9.63 14.87 0.15
C ASP A 39 9.34 13.65 -0.72
N HIS A 40 8.29 12.90 -0.44
CA HIS A 40 7.76 11.86 -1.34
C HIS A 40 7.37 12.42 -2.73
N ALA A 41 6.65 13.54 -2.74
CA ALA A 41 6.15 14.12 -3.99
C ALA A 41 7.27 14.64 -4.91
N ILE A 42 8.38 15.14 -4.36
CA ILE A 42 9.52 15.62 -5.15
C ILE A 42 10.51 14.53 -5.53
N ALA A 43 10.57 13.44 -4.77
CA ALA A 43 11.50 12.36 -4.99
C ALA A 43 11.23 11.60 -6.30
N THR A 44 9.97 11.53 -6.72
CA THR A 44 9.57 10.75 -7.89
C THR A 44 9.26 11.67 -9.09
N PRO A 45 10.03 11.60 -10.20
CA PRO A 45 9.76 12.38 -11.37
C PRO A 45 8.36 12.13 -11.95
N VAL A 46 7.66 13.19 -12.38
CA VAL A 46 6.30 13.13 -12.95
C VAL A 46 6.21 12.13 -14.11
N MET A 47 7.25 12.05 -14.94
CA MET A 47 7.31 11.08 -16.03
C MET A 47 7.29 9.63 -15.55
N LEU A 48 7.97 9.32 -14.43
CA LEU A 48 7.95 7.98 -13.86
C LEU A 48 6.58 7.65 -13.28
N ILE A 49 5.95 8.60 -12.58
CA ILE A 49 4.57 8.45 -12.07
C ILE A 49 3.61 8.14 -13.23
N SER A 50 3.70 8.90 -14.33
CA SER A 50 2.87 8.68 -15.52
C SER A 50 3.11 7.31 -16.16
N ARG A 51 4.37 6.85 -16.22
CA ARG A 51 4.71 5.51 -16.73
C ARG A 51 4.16 4.41 -15.85
N ILE A 52 4.28 4.53 -14.53
CA ILE A 52 3.71 3.57 -13.56
C ILE A 52 2.19 3.51 -13.75
N ALA A 53 1.49 4.65 -13.79
CA ALA A 53 0.04 4.66 -13.97
C ALA A 53 -0.41 3.97 -15.26
N LYS A 54 0.29 4.20 -16.38
CA LYS A 54 0.01 3.53 -17.66
C LYS A 54 0.31 2.03 -17.61
N ALA A 55 1.42 1.63 -16.97
CA ALA A 55 1.78 0.22 -16.81
C ALA A 55 0.78 -0.50 -15.91
N THR A 56 0.32 0.13 -14.82
CA THR A 56 -0.71 -0.42 -13.92
C THR A 56 -2.01 -0.67 -14.69
N ALA A 57 -2.53 0.32 -15.42
CA ALA A 57 -3.78 0.16 -16.17
C ALA A 57 -3.68 -0.98 -17.22
N ARG A 58 -2.54 -1.11 -17.91
CA ARG A 58 -2.31 -2.23 -18.83
C ARG A 58 -2.22 -3.57 -18.11
N ALA A 59 -1.48 -3.63 -17.01
CA ALA A 59 -1.33 -4.83 -16.23
C ALA A 59 -2.68 -5.33 -15.68
N GLU A 60 -3.53 -4.44 -15.17
CA GLU A 60 -4.89 -4.78 -14.69
C GLU A 60 -5.75 -5.38 -15.79
N SER A 61 -5.74 -4.79 -17.00
CA SER A 61 -6.50 -5.30 -18.15
C SER A 61 -6.06 -6.72 -18.53
N HIS A 62 -4.75 -6.94 -18.68
CA HIS A 62 -4.20 -8.25 -19.05
C HIS A 62 -4.31 -9.27 -17.91
N TRP A 63 -4.25 -8.82 -16.65
CA TRP A 63 -4.50 -9.70 -15.50
C TRP A 63 -5.92 -10.26 -15.51
N ALA A 64 -6.93 -9.43 -15.80
CA ALA A 64 -8.32 -9.87 -15.86
C ALA A 64 -8.54 -10.93 -16.95
N GLU A 65 -7.90 -10.75 -18.12
CA GLU A 65 -7.93 -11.72 -19.21
C GLU A 65 -7.18 -13.01 -18.86
N ALA A 66 -5.92 -12.89 -18.40
CA ALA A 66 -5.09 -14.01 -18.00
C ALA A 66 -5.74 -14.88 -16.92
N ARG A 67 -6.43 -14.24 -15.95
CA ARG A 67 -7.19 -14.94 -14.92
C ARG A 67 -8.37 -15.71 -15.49
N ARG A 68 -9.14 -15.12 -16.43
CA ARG A 68 -10.27 -15.77 -17.08
C ARG A 68 -9.83 -17.00 -17.87
N GLU A 69 -8.66 -16.92 -18.51
CA GLU A 69 -8.09 -17.98 -19.34
C GLU A 69 -7.17 -18.95 -18.58
N ASN A 70 -6.96 -18.72 -17.29
CA ASN A 70 -5.98 -19.43 -16.46
C ASN A 70 -4.58 -19.47 -17.12
N ASN A 71 -4.17 -18.35 -17.71
CA ASN A 71 -2.94 -18.23 -18.49
C ASN A 71 -2.06 -17.09 -17.95
N PHE A 72 -1.17 -17.40 -17.01
CA PHE A 72 -0.26 -16.41 -16.41
C PHE A 72 0.71 -15.78 -17.42
N ALA A 73 1.08 -16.50 -18.50
CA ALA A 73 2.02 -16.01 -19.50
C ALA A 73 1.53 -14.73 -20.20
N LEU A 74 0.22 -14.51 -20.31
CA LEU A 74 -0.34 -13.26 -20.82
C LEU A 74 -0.09 -12.05 -19.89
N PHE A 75 0.00 -12.28 -18.59
CA PHE A 75 0.18 -11.23 -17.59
C PHE A 75 1.65 -10.96 -17.25
N ALA A 76 2.49 -11.98 -17.27
CA ALA A 76 3.88 -11.93 -16.81
C ALA A 76 4.69 -10.73 -17.37
N PRO A 77 4.70 -10.44 -18.70
CA PRO A 77 5.47 -9.31 -19.23
C PRO A 77 5.03 -7.95 -18.69
N HIS A 78 3.73 -7.79 -18.44
CA HIS A 78 3.16 -6.55 -17.88
C HIS A 78 3.50 -6.38 -16.40
N LEU A 79 3.54 -7.49 -15.66
CA LEU A 79 4.01 -7.52 -14.27
C LEU A 79 5.48 -7.17 -14.17
N GLU A 80 6.33 -7.72 -15.04
CA GLU A 80 7.77 -7.43 -15.08
C GLU A 80 8.03 -5.95 -15.37
N GLU A 81 7.34 -5.35 -16.36
CA GLU A 81 7.44 -3.92 -16.63
C GLU A 81 7.06 -3.09 -15.39
N LEU A 82 5.94 -3.43 -14.74
CA LEU A 82 5.48 -2.72 -13.55
C LEU A 82 6.47 -2.84 -12.40
N LEU A 83 6.97 -4.04 -12.11
CA LEU A 83 7.96 -4.28 -11.06
C LEU A 83 9.23 -3.49 -11.29
N ARG A 84 9.74 -3.42 -12.53
CA ARG A 84 10.92 -2.62 -12.86
C ARG A 84 10.68 -1.13 -12.58
N LEU A 85 9.53 -0.58 -12.99
CA LEU A 85 9.19 0.83 -12.74
C LEU A 85 9.02 1.14 -11.25
N VAL A 86 8.46 0.20 -10.48
CA VAL A 86 8.34 0.34 -9.02
C VAL A 86 9.69 0.25 -8.35
N THR A 87 10.60 -0.59 -8.85
CA THR A 87 11.99 -0.67 -8.36
C THR A 87 12.74 0.64 -8.62
N ASP A 88 12.58 1.23 -9.82
CA ASP A 88 13.15 2.56 -10.14
C ASP A 88 12.62 3.64 -9.17
N LYS A 89 11.31 3.62 -8.90
CA LYS A 89 10.70 4.52 -7.91
C LYS A 89 11.26 4.30 -6.50
N ALA A 90 11.36 3.05 -6.06
CA ALA A 90 11.88 2.70 -4.74
C ALA A 90 13.31 3.21 -4.53
N ALA A 91 14.17 3.11 -5.54
CA ALA A 91 15.54 3.62 -5.49
C ALA A 91 15.57 5.15 -5.31
N LEU A 92 14.73 5.89 -6.05
CA LEU A 92 14.64 7.35 -5.95
C LEU A 92 14.11 7.79 -4.58
N LEU A 93 13.05 7.14 -4.10
CA LEU A 93 12.50 7.39 -2.76
C LEU A 93 13.53 7.08 -1.68
N GLY A 94 14.21 5.94 -1.78
CA GLY A 94 15.25 5.53 -0.82
C GLY A 94 16.37 6.55 -0.70
N GLN A 95 16.83 7.09 -1.84
CA GLN A 95 17.83 8.16 -1.85
C GLN A 95 17.31 9.45 -1.21
N ALA A 96 16.09 9.86 -1.53
CA ALA A 96 15.50 11.11 -1.03
C ALA A 96 15.20 11.06 0.47
N LEU A 97 14.77 9.91 0.99
CA LEU A 97 14.37 9.71 2.37
C LEU A 97 15.49 9.13 3.24
N ASN A 98 16.64 8.81 2.65
CA ASN A 98 17.74 8.09 3.30
C ASN A 98 17.30 6.78 3.96
N LEU A 99 16.50 6.00 3.22
CA LEU A 99 15.98 4.69 3.62
C LEU A 99 16.40 3.60 2.62
N PRO A 100 16.45 2.33 3.04
CA PRO A 100 16.50 1.22 2.11
C PRO A 100 15.32 1.32 1.11
N PRO A 101 15.51 0.95 -0.17
CA PRO A 101 14.48 1.15 -1.19
C PRO A 101 13.11 0.55 -0.84
N TYR A 102 13.08 -0.64 -0.23
CA TYR A 102 11.83 -1.27 0.18
C TYR A 102 11.17 -0.55 1.35
N ASP A 103 11.95 -0.11 2.34
CA ASP A 103 11.44 0.67 3.48
C ASP A 103 10.86 2.01 3.02
N ALA A 104 11.45 2.62 1.99
CA ALA A 104 10.91 3.84 1.39
C ALA A 104 9.54 3.62 0.71
N LEU A 105 9.27 2.43 0.15
CA LEU A 105 7.93 2.06 -0.33
C LEU A 105 6.97 1.78 0.82
N VAL A 106 7.43 1.15 1.90
CA VAL A 106 6.64 0.91 3.11
C VAL A 106 6.20 2.23 3.73
N ASP A 107 7.10 3.23 3.77
CA ASP A 107 6.81 4.55 4.34
C ASP A 107 5.67 5.28 3.62
N GLU A 108 5.38 4.99 2.35
CA GLU A 108 4.22 5.56 1.65
C GLU A 108 2.89 5.20 2.31
N PHE A 109 2.79 4.04 2.95
CA PHE A 109 1.56 3.48 3.54
C PHE A 109 1.60 3.42 5.07
N SER A 110 2.80 3.29 5.63
CA SER A 110 3.04 3.13 7.06
C SER A 110 4.23 3.99 7.50
N PRO A 111 4.01 5.30 7.67
CA PRO A 111 5.08 6.25 7.98
C PRO A 111 5.93 5.84 9.19
N GLY A 112 7.24 5.78 8.99
CA GLY A 112 8.22 5.47 10.03
C GLY A 112 8.33 3.99 10.41
N ILE A 113 7.61 3.09 9.74
CA ILE A 113 7.74 1.64 9.90
C ILE A 113 8.82 1.11 8.96
N THR A 114 9.72 0.30 9.47
CA THR A 114 10.80 -0.33 8.70
C THR A 114 10.57 -1.83 8.54
N THR A 115 11.29 -2.45 7.59
CA THR A 115 11.31 -3.92 7.47
C THR A 115 11.80 -4.59 8.74
N GLY A 116 12.71 -3.96 9.50
CA GLY A 116 13.15 -4.46 10.80
C GLY A 116 12.02 -4.55 11.84
N ASP A 117 11.13 -3.55 11.88
CA ASP A 117 9.95 -3.56 12.76
C ASP A 117 8.96 -4.64 12.34
N ILE A 118 8.74 -4.76 11.03
CA ILE A 118 7.87 -5.78 10.43
C ILE A 118 8.40 -7.18 10.77
N ASP A 119 9.69 -7.43 10.59
CA ASP A 119 10.33 -8.71 10.89
C ASP A 119 10.17 -9.10 12.36
N ALA A 120 10.29 -8.15 13.28
CA ALA A 120 10.08 -8.40 14.71
C ALA A 120 8.64 -8.88 15.00
N ILE A 121 7.64 -8.25 14.38
CA ILE A 121 6.23 -8.64 14.49
C ILE A 121 6.00 -10.02 13.88
N PHE A 122 6.45 -10.23 12.64
CA PHE A 122 6.25 -11.51 11.93
C PHE A 122 6.98 -12.67 12.59
N LYS A 123 8.16 -12.44 13.18
CA LYS A 123 8.87 -13.45 13.98
C LYS A 123 8.07 -13.92 15.19
N SER A 124 7.29 -13.04 15.80
CA SER A 124 6.37 -13.42 16.88
C SER A 124 5.15 -14.18 16.36
N LEU A 125 4.53 -13.70 15.30
CA LEU A 125 3.36 -14.31 14.68
C LEU A 125 3.66 -15.71 14.11
N SER A 126 4.77 -15.88 13.38
CA SER A 126 5.14 -17.15 12.76
C SER A 126 5.37 -18.29 13.78
N ARG A 127 5.72 -17.95 15.01
CA ARG A 127 5.85 -18.94 16.09
C ARG A 127 4.52 -19.38 16.68
N ARG A 128 3.53 -18.50 16.74
CA ARG A 128 2.25 -18.74 17.42
C ARG A 128 1.12 -19.12 16.46
N LEU A 129 1.02 -18.40 15.36
CA LEU A 129 -0.11 -18.51 14.42
C LEU A 129 -0.32 -19.94 13.87
N PRO A 130 0.72 -20.71 13.47
CA PRO A 130 0.51 -22.06 12.96
C PRO A 130 -0.12 -23.02 13.97
N ALA A 131 0.20 -22.88 15.27
CA ALA A 131 -0.41 -23.69 16.31
C ALA A 131 -1.87 -23.31 16.53
N MET A 132 -2.16 -22.00 16.60
CA MET A 132 -3.53 -21.49 16.74
C MET A 132 -4.42 -21.91 15.56
N VAL A 133 -3.91 -21.84 14.33
CA VAL A 133 -4.65 -22.27 13.13
C VAL A 133 -4.97 -23.77 13.19
N ARG A 134 -4.00 -24.62 13.57
CA ARG A 134 -4.25 -26.06 13.73
C ARG A 134 -5.30 -26.35 14.81
N GLU A 135 -5.23 -25.64 15.92
CA GLU A 135 -6.19 -25.77 17.01
C GLU A 135 -7.60 -25.34 16.54
N ALA A 136 -7.71 -24.19 15.88
CA ALA A 136 -8.98 -23.70 15.32
C ALA A 136 -9.59 -24.71 14.34
N ILE A 137 -8.80 -25.27 13.42
CA ILE A 137 -9.25 -26.32 12.49
C ILE A 137 -9.74 -27.55 13.26
N THR A 138 -9.01 -27.97 14.30
CA THR A 138 -9.40 -29.13 15.13
C THR A 138 -10.72 -28.90 15.88
N ILE A 139 -10.92 -27.68 16.39
CA ILE A 139 -12.17 -27.31 17.06
C ILE A 139 -13.32 -27.26 16.02
N GLN A 140 -13.08 -26.63 14.87
CA GLN A 140 -14.07 -26.52 13.81
C GLN A 140 -14.53 -27.89 13.28
N ALA A 141 -13.61 -28.85 13.17
CA ALA A 141 -13.93 -30.20 12.73
C ALA A 141 -14.89 -30.96 13.66
N ARG A 142 -15.09 -30.48 14.91
CA ARG A 142 -16.05 -31.05 15.88
C ARG A 142 -17.47 -30.51 15.70
N HIS A 143 -17.64 -29.49 14.87
CA HIS A 143 -18.92 -28.83 14.60
C HIS A 143 -19.35 -29.11 13.17
N GLU A 144 -20.59 -29.51 12.96
CA GLU A 144 -21.19 -29.56 11.64
C GLU A 144 -21.36 -28.14 11.15
N VAL A 145 -20.57 -27.76 10.15
CA VAL A 145 -20.74 -26.49 9.43
C VAL A 145 -21.72 -26.74 8.28
N PRO A 146 -22.89 -26.09 8.26
CA PRO A 146 -23.83 -26.25 7.16
C PRO A 146 -23.15 -25.88 5.84
N ALA A 147 -23.18 -26.77 4.87
CA ALA A 147 -22.68 -26.49 3.54
C ALA A 147 -23.53 -25.36 2.91
N LEU A 148 -22.85 -24.30 2.46
CA LEU A 148 -23.51 -23.26 1.66
C LEU A 148 -23.86 -23.86 0.30
N THR A 149 -25.07 -24.42 0.19
CA THR A 149 -25.58 -24.98 -1.06
C THR A 149 -26.38 -23.93 -1.82
N GLY A 150 -26.04 -23.68 -3.08
CA GLY A 150 -26.77 -22.74 -3.92
C GLY A 150 -25.89 -21.96 -4.90
N LYS A 151 -26.55 -21.25 -5.81
CA LYS A 151 -25.88 -20.32 -6.72
C LYS A 151 -25.92 -18.91 -6.15
N PHE A 152 -24.80 -18.43 -5.67
CA PHE A 152 -24.64 -17.06 -5.16
C PHE A 152 -24.22 -16.14 -6.33
N THR A 153 -25.20 -15.73 -7.14
CA THR A 153 -24.92 -14.81 -8.26
C THR A 153 -24.46 -13.44 -7.76
N SER A 154 -23.66 -12.73 -8.55
CA SER A 154 -23.21 -11.37 -8.22
C SER A 154 -24.38 -10.43 -7.93
N ARG A 155 -25.53 -10.62 -8.63
CA ARG A 155 -26.77 -9.85 -8.40
C ARG A 155 -27.34 -10.11 -7.00
N ALA A 156 -27.39 -11.37 -6.57
CA ALA A 156 -27.90 -11.73 -5.25
C ALA A 156 -26.98 -11.23 -4.12
N GLN A 157 -25.65 -11.37 -4.30
CA GLN A 157 -24.69 -10.85 -3.37
C GLN A 157 -24.78 -9.32 -3.24
N ARG A 158 -24.90 -8.61 -4.36
CA ARG A 158 -25.07 -7.14 -4.35
C ARG A 158 -26.37 -6.72 -3.65
N ALA A 159 -27.47 -7.42 -3.86
CA ALA A 159 -28.73 -7.15 -3.17
C ALA A 159 -28.59 -7.32 -1.67
N LEU A 160 -27.95 -8.40 -1.21
CA LEU A 160 -27.67 -8.63 0.22
C LEU A 160 -26.82 -7.52 0.83
N VAL A 161 -25.74 -7.10 0.16
CA VAL A 161 -24.88 -6.02 0.64
C VAL A 161 -25.67 -4.72 0.80
N VAL A 162 -26.55 -4.39 -0.18
CA VAL A 162 -27.39 -3.19 -0.10
C VAL A 162 -28.35 -3.25 1.10
N GLU A 163 -28.95 -4.41 1.39
CA GLU A 163 -29.82 -4.56 2.57
C GLU A 163 -29.03 -4.41 3.91
N ILE A 164 -27.83 -5.00 4.01
CA ILE A 164 -26.96 -4.85 5.17
C ILE A 164 -26.57 -3.37 5.38
N MET A 165 -26.34 -2.62 4.31
CA MET A 165 -25.96 -1.19 4.41
C MET A 165 -27.12 -0.26 4.80
N LYS A 166 -28.37 -0.73 4.72
CA LYS A 166 -29.55 0.03 5.16
C LYS A 166 -29.89 -0.16 6.66
N ALA A 167 -29.36 -1.23 7.27
CA ALA A 167 -29.55 -1.56 8.67
C ALA A 167 -28.60 -0.78 9.58
#